data_b3d45a51e894c246614e4b91ca529d2d
#
_entry.id   b3d45a51e894c246614e4b91ca529d2d
#
_cell.length_a   1.000
_cell.length_b   1.000
_cell.length_c   1.000
_cell.angle_alpha   90.00
_cell.angle_beta   90.00
_cell.angle_gamma   90.00
#
_symmetry.space_group_name_H-M   'P 1'
#
loop_
_entity.id
_entity.type
_entity.pdbx_description
1 polymer ?
#
loop_
_entity_poly.entity_id
_entity_poly.type
_entity_poly.pdbx_seq_one_letter_code
_entity_poly.pdbx_strand_id
1 'polypeptide(L)'
;AGQLYKKTKFTNGMNGKQHMAHAKERLMKWLEYRFRFGFSEWMSTYYEVEVLLLANLYDFAEDTDIRSKAGMVLDLLMFDVALNNYEGFLGSASGRNYAHSIIMGAHNTAPLTKLVFGVGTYDRDEVIAPVALSTSSYRCPEIIRKIAVDYKTPLLNRQRVSMNVEDAPAYGISYDKELDCHLFWGMQEFIHPMAIRMSKQISEKYDVWPYRNYDEYIKKYDVQIAEHGKLVDMHLDRFALSEANIETYRTPDYMLSCALDYRKGAPGYQQHIWQATLGNKALVYTNHPGGKNLRWSPNYWAGNEILPRAAQSKNVVICIYNTPANQKNDFSHAYFPVKAFDEVHISGSWIFGRKKDGYVALYSRNTADLRADDRGEVCDLLAKGRQNIWICETGSKSQWGSFSKFIEAISTASVHSDGLDISYESPSEGTVSYGWDSPLYVKGKEMPLRWQYRYDNPYCKAPFNSTCIEIEKDGEKIILNYNKTKR
;
A
#
# COMPACT_ATOMS: atom_id res chain seq x y z
N ALA A 1 -9.38 -13.66 -27.07
CA ALA A 1 -10.25 -13.70 -28.25
C ALA A 1 -9.42 -13.60 -29.54
N GLY A 2 -8.53 -12.63 -29.73
CA GLY A 2 -7.76 -12.43 -30.96
C GLY A 2 -6.93 -13.64 -31.40
N GLN A 3 -6.31 -14.37 -30.50
CA GLN A 3 -5.52 -15.57 -30.80
C GLN A 3 -6.39 -16.71 -31.37
N LEU A 4 -7.57 -16.91 -30.78
CA LEU A 4 -8.49 -17.98 -31.17
C LEU A 4 -9.23 -17.63 -32.47
N TYR A 5 -9.52 -16.37 -32.73
CA TYR A 5 -10.35 -15.88 -33.81
C TYR A 5 -9.59 -14.93 -34.75
N LYS A 6 -8.38 -15.31 -35.15
CA LYS A 6 -7.43 -14.47 -35.94
C LYS A 6 -8.02 -13.84 -37.19
N LYS A 7 -8.88 -14.58 -37.92
CA LYS A 7 -9.49 -14.15 -39.21
C LYS A 7 -10.91 -13.58 -39.04
N THR A 8 -11.55 -13.80 -37.88
CA THR A 8 -12.93 -13.38 -37.63
C THR A 8 -12.98 -11.85 -37.47
N LYS A 9 -13.91 -11.21 -38.17
CA LYS A 9 -14.22 -9.78 -37.98
C LYS A 9 -15.11 -9.61 -36.76
N PHE A 10 -14.75 -8.65 -35.93
CA PHE A 10 -15.52 -8.22 -34.74
C PHE A 10 -16.42 -7.04 -35.12
N THR A 11 -17.32 -6.65 -34.23
CA THR A 11 -18.33 -5.57 -34.45
C THR A 11 -17.74 -4.24 -34.88
N ASN A 12 -16.50 -3.91 -34.44
CA ASN A 12 -15.76 -2.71 -34.84
C ASN A 12 -15.03 -2.85 -36.21
N GLY A 13 -15.25 -3.96 -36.97
CA GLY A 13 -14.66 -4.21 -38.28
C GLY A 13 -13.21 -4.75 -38.25
N MET A 14 -12.53 -4.74 -37.13
CA MET A 14 -11.18 -5.30 -36.98
C MET A 14 -11.25 -6.84 -36.93
N ASN A 15 -10.25 -7.50 -37.47
CA ASN A 15 -10.08 -8.95 -37.30
C ASN A 15 -9.23 -9.26 -36.06
N GLY A 16 -9.18 -10.54 -35.65
CA GLY A 16 -8.45 -10.98 -34.48
C GLY A 16 -6.96 -10.62 -34.49
N LYS A 17 -6.30 -10.67 -35.66
CA LYS A 17 -4.88 -10.28 -35.79
C LYS A 17 -4.69 -8.78 -35.51
N GLN A 18 -5.58 -7.93 -36.00
CA GLN A 18 -5.55 -6.49 -35.77
C GLN A 18 -5.79 -6.19 -34.32
N HIS A 19 -6.73 -6.87 -33.65
CA HIS A 19 -6.95 -6.76 -32.22
C HIS A 19 -5.71 -7.18 -31.41
N MET A 20 -5.01 -8.25 -31.80
CA MET A 20 -3.77 -8.67 -31.12
C MET A 20 -2.68 -7.62 -31.25
N ALA A 21 -2.46 -7.07 -32.45
CA ALA A 21 -1.45 -6.01 -32.66
C ALA A 21 -1.75 -4.78 -31.80
N HIS A 22 -2.99 -4.32 -31.82
CA HIS A 22 -3.43 -3.17 -31.03
C HIS A 22 -3.31 -3.40 -29.52
N ALA A 23 -3.66 -4.59 -29.05
CA ALA A 23 -3.56 -4.94 -27.64
C ALA A 23 -2.09 -5.13 -27.20
N LYS A 24 -1.22 -5.64 -28.08
CA LYS A 24 0.20 -5.87 -27.75
C LYS A 24 0.90 -4.59 -27.32
N GLU A 25 0.74 -3.49 -28.05
CA GLU A 25 1.38 -2.21 -27.71
C GLU A 25 1.00 -1.73 -26.31
N ARG A 26 -0.30 -1.77 -25.98
CA ARG A 26 -0.81 -1.38 -24.66
C ARG A 26 -0.33 -2.30 -23.56
N LEU A 27 -0.39 -3.60 -23.82
CA LEU A 27 0.01 -4.62 -22.87
C LEU A 27 1.51 -4.56 -22.55
N MET A 28 2.35 -4.40 -23.58
CA MET A 28 3.80 -4.28 -23.39
C MET A 28 4.15 -3.04 -22.55
N LYS A 29 3.47 -1.92 -22.80
CA LYS A 29 3.67 -0.69 -22.04
C LYS A 29 3.18 -0.84 -20.60
N TRP A 30 2.06 -1.52 -20.37
CA TRP A 30 1.55 -1.85 -19.06
C TRP A 30 2.51 -2.77 -18.27
N LEU A 31 3.02 -3.82 -18.90
CA LEU A 31 4.01 -4.73 -18.30
C LEU A 31 5.31 -3.99 -17.94
N GLU A 32 5.79 -3.10 -18.85
CA GLU A 32 6.96 -2.27 -18.59
C GLU A 32 6.73 -1.36 -17.37
N TYR A 33 5.59 -0.69 -17.31
CA TYR A 33 5.24 0.16 -16.17
C TYR A 33 5.22 -0.65 -14.87
N ARG A 34 4.57 -1.82 -14.85
CA ARG A 34 4.52 -2.69 -13.66
C ARG A 34 5.90 -3.18 -13.24
N PHE A 35 6.75 -3.48 -14.19
CA PHE A 35 8.14 -3.84 -13.91
C PHE A 35 8.93 -2.69 -13.29
N ARG A 36 8.85 -1.50 -13.85
CA ARG A 36 9.65 -0.32 -13.45
C ARG A 36 9.15 0.33 -12.17
N PHE A 37 7.83 0.40 -11.97
CA PHE A 37 7.20 1.20 -10.92
C PHE A 37 6.33 0.38 -9.95
N GLY A 38 6.04 -0.86 -10.22
CA GLY A 38 5.12 -1.69 -9.43
C GLY A 38 3.65 -1.44 -9.73
N PHE A 39 2.80 -1.90 -8.84
CA PHE A 39 1.35 -1.77 -8.95
C PHE A 39 0.89 -0.50 -8.25
N SER A 40 0.11 0.33 -8.96
CA SER A 40 -0.38 1.60 -8.40
C SER A 40 -1.37 1.37 -7.25
N GLU A 41 -2.14 0.30 -7.29
CA GLU A 41 -2.87 -0.22 -6.12
C GLU A 41 -1.91 -1.04 -5.25
N TRP A 42 -0.90 -0.36 -4.66
CA TRP A 42 0.18 -0.99 -3.92
C TRP A 42 -0.32 -1.81 -2.73
N MET A 43 0.23 -3.01 -2.56
CA MET A 43 -0.12 -4.01 -1.54
C MET A 43 -1.64 -4.22 -1.42
N SER A 44 -2.32 -4.31 -2.57
CA SER A 44 -3.76 -4.35 -2.67
C SER A 44 -4.32 -5.77 -2.51
N THR A 45 -5.54 -5.85 -2.01
CA THR A 45 -6.37 -7.06 -2.10
C THR A 45 -6.55 -7.56 -3.54
N TYR A 46 -6.43 -6.68 -4.54
CA TYR A 46 -6.52 -7.04 -5.96
C TYR A 46 -5.26 -7.71 -6.55
N TYR A 47 -4.23 -7.95 -5.78
CA TYR A 47 -3.12 -8.80 -6.20
C TYR A 47 -3.59 -10.20 -6.64
N GLU A 48 -4.68 -10.70 -6.10
CA GLU A 48 -5.36 -11.92 -6.57
C GLU A 48 -5.75 -11.84 -8.04
N VAL A 49 -6.35 -10.74 -8.47
CA VAL A 49 -6.78 -10.51 -9.87
C VAL A 49 -5.59 -10.29 -10.78
N GLU A 50 -4.58 -9.56 -10.31
CA GLU A 50 -3.34 -9.33 -11.07
C GLU A 50 -2.57 -10.64 -11.31
N VAL A 51 -2.53 -11.53 -10.32
CA VAL A 51 -1.94 -12.87 -10.46
C VAL A 51 -2.68 -13.69 -11.50
N LEU A 52 -4.02 -13.69 -11.48
CA LEU A 52 -4.84 -14.37 -12.50
C LEU A 52 -4.50 -13.87 -13.92
N LEU A 53 -4.45 -12.53 -14.10
CA LEU A 53 -4.13 -11.91 -15.38
C LEU A 53 -2.74 -12.31 -15.87
N LEU A 54 -1.73 -12.17 -15.01
CA LEU A 54 -0.33 -12.45 -15.36
C LEU A 54 -0.09 -13.94 -15.62
N ALA A 55 -0.71 -14.83 -14.84
CA ALA A 55 -0.63 -16.28 -15.06
C ALA A 55 -1.25 -16.66 -16.40
N ASN A 56 -2.40 -16.10 -16.76
CA ASN A 56 -3.01 -16.34 -18.08
C ASN A 56 -2.13 -15.82 -19.23
N LEU A 57 -1.48 -14.69 -19.09
CA LEU A 57 -0.53 -14.20 -20.09
C LEU A 57 0.69 -15.11 -20.20
N TYR A 58 1.22 -15.56 -19.06
CA TYR A 58 2.38 -16.45 -18.99
C TYR A 58 2.10 -17.80 -19.66
N ASP A 59 0.92 -18.39 -19.44
CA ASP A 59 0.58 -19.71 -19.96
C ASP A 59 0.11 -19.68 -21.42
N PHE A 60 -0.71 -18.71 -21.80
CA PHE A 60 -1.50 -18.76 -23.02
C PHE A 60 -1.14 -17.72 -24.09
N ALA A 61 -0.29 -16.70 -23.81
CA ALA A 61 0.13 -15.79 -24.86
C ALA A 61 1.00 -16.52 -25.90
N GLU A 62 0.66 -16.41 -27.18
CA GLU A 62 1.48 -16.94 -28.29
C GLU A 62 2.80 -16.16 -28.44
N ASP A 63 2.77 -14.88 -28.07
CA ASP A 63 3.92 -13.97 -28.15
C ASP A 63 4.89 -14.25 -26.99
N THR A 64 6.12 -14.65 -27.32
CA THR A 64 7.15 -15.04 -26.35
C THR A 64 7.62 -13.86 -25.49
N ASP A 65 7.62 -12.63 -26.02
CA ASP A 65 7.97 -11.45 -25.26
C ASP A 65 6.92 -11.15 -24.18
N ILE A 66 5.63 -11.21 -24.54
CA ILE A 66 4.54 -11.05 -23.59
C ILE A 66 4.65 -12.12 -22.48
N ARG A 67 4.85 -13.38 -22.85
CA ARG A 67 4.99 -14.48 -21.88
C ARG A 67 6.14 -14.25 -20.90
N SER A 68 7.32 -13.93 -21.44
CA SER A 68 8.51 -13.70 -20.61
C SER A 68 8.34 -12.52 -19.67
N LYS A 69 7.82 -11.39 -20.16
CA LYS A 69 7.63 -10.18 -19.37
C LYS A 69 6.51 -10.33 -18.34
N ALA A 70 5.42 -11.03 -18.65
CA ALA A 70 4.39 -11.39 -17.69
C ALA A 70 4.96 -12.25 -16.55
N GLY A 71 5.83 -13.21 -16.86
CA GLY A 71 6.54 -14.01 -15.86
C GLY A 71 7.44 -13.17 -14.95
N MET A 72 8.20 -12.22 -15.51
CA MET A 72 9.05 -11.31 -14.71
C MET A 72 8.23 -10.39 -13.79
N VAL A 73 7.10 -9.85 -14.29
CA VAL A 73 6.20 -9.02 -13.48
C VAL A 73 5.54 -9.85 -12.38
N LEU A 74 5.20 -11.11 -12.66
CA LEU A 74 4.66 -12.04 -11.67
C LEU A 74 5.70 -12.38 -10.59
N ASP A 75 6.97 -12.57 -10.96
CA ASP A 75 8.06 -12.74 -9.99
C ASP A 75 8.21 -11.53 -9.07
N LEU A 76 8.12 -10.29 -9.60
CA LEU A 76 8.17 -9.08 -8.78
C LEU A 76 6.94 -8.93 -7.88
N LEU A 77 5.74 -9.31 -8.34
CA LEU A 77 4.55 -9.33 -7.50
C LEU A 77 4.72 -10.32 -6.34
N MET A 78 5.24 -11.52 -6.61
CA MET A 78 5.55 -12.50 -5.55
C MET A 78 6.62 -11.98 -4.60
N PHE A 79 7.61 -11.22 -5.10
CA PHE A 79 8.62 -10.59 -4.26
C PHE A 79 8.02 -9.49 -3.37
N ASP A 80 7.13 -8.65 -3.90
CA ASP A 80 6.39 -7.65 -3.10
C ASP A 80 5.60 -8.32 -1.96
N VAL A 81 4.89 -9.43 -2.25
CA VAL A 81 4.18 -10.20 -1.22
C VAL A 81 5.16 -10.82 -0.22
N ALA A 82 6.31 -11.35 -0.68
CA ALA A 82 7.32 -11.96 0.20
C ALA A 82 7.91 -10.96 1.20
N LEU A 83 8.14 -9.70 0.79
CA LEU A 83 8.68 -8.64 1.63
C LEU A 83 7.69 -8.09 2.64
N ASN A 84 6.38 -8.16 2.34
CA ASN A 84 5.32 -7.45 3.07
C ASN A 84 4.33 -8.40 3.78
N ASN A 85 4.63 -9.69 3.88
CA ASN A 85 3.84 -10.63 4.67
C ASN A 85 4.44 -10.91 6.04
N TYR A 86 3.57 -11.17 7.01
CA TYR A 86 3.89 -11.67 8.33
C TYR A 86 3.13 -12.97 8.58
N GLU A 87 3.83 -14.09 8.72
CA GLU A 87 3.25 -15.45 8.87
C GLU A 87 2.19 -15.80 7.79
N GLY A 88 2.37 -15.26 6.57
CA GLY A 88 1.46 -15.49 5.45
C GLY A 88 0.31 -14.49 5.33
N PHE A 89 0.26 -13.47 6.18
CA PHE A 89 -0.73 -12.40 6.11
C PHE A 89 -0.09 -11.12 5.58
N LEU A 90 -0.77 -10.40 4.68
CA LEU A 90 -0.31 -9.11 4.23
C LEU A 90 -0.49 -8.11 5.38
N GLY A 91 0.61 -7.72 6.01
CA GLY A 91 0.63 -6.85 7.18
C GLY A 91 1.13 -5.44 6.90
N SER A 92 1.22 -5.05 5.63
CA SER A 92 1.74 -3.74 5.24
C SER A 92 0.65 -2.68 5.09
N ALA A 93 1.09 -1.41 5.05
CA ALA A 93 0.32 -0.34 4.45
C ALA A 93 -0.17 -0.76 3.05
N SER A 94 -1.34 -0.25 2.62
CA SER A 94 -2.00 -0.68 1.39
C SER A 94 -2.71 0.49 0.71
N GLY A 95 -2.59 0.60 -0.61
CA GLY A 95 -3.28 1.63 -1.39
C GLY A 95 -4.76 1.37 -1.54
N ARG A 96 -5.19 0.10 -1.45
CA ARG A 96 -6.60 -0.26 -1.54
C ARG A 96 -6.91 -1.46 -0.67
N ASN A 97 -7.77 -1.23 0.33
CA ASN A 97 -8.16 -2.26 1.26
C ASN A 97 -9.65 -2.12 1.65
N TYR A 98 -10.22 -3.19 2.22
CA TYR A 98 -11.60 -3.27 2.65
C TYR A 98 -11.70 -3.63 4.13
N ALA A 99 -12.79 -3.24 4.79
CA ALA A 99 -12.98 -3.50 6.22
C ALA A 99 -12.86 -4.98 6.57
N HIS A 100 -13.50 -5.88 5.80
CA HIS A 100 -13.42 -7.31 6.05
C HIS A 100 -11.98 -7.84 5.94
N SER A 101 -11.18 -7.34 5.02
CA SER A 101 -9.79 -7.73 4.86
C SER A 101 -8.91 -7.28 6.02
N ILE A 102 -9.07 -6.02 6.46
CA ILE A 102 -8.24 -5.43 7.52
C ILE A 102 -8.56 -6.05 8.87
N ILE A 103 -9.85 -6.08 9.27
CA ILE A 103 -10.23 -6.51 10.62
C ILE A 103 -10.25 -8.02 10.81
N MET A 104 -10.22 -8.82 9.74
CA MET A 104 -10.14 -10.28 9.83
C MET A 104 -8.70 -10.82 9.74
N GLY A 105 -7.77 -10.02 9.23
CA GLY A 105 -6.34 -10.32 9.20
C GLY A 105 -5.89 -11.40 8.21
N ALA A 106 -6.76 -12.31 7.81
CA ALA A 106 -6.42 -13.46 6.97
C ALA A 106 -6.82 -13.32 5.50
N HIS A 107 -7.60 -12.31 5.16
CA HIS A 107 -8.03 -12.04 3.79
C HIS A 107 -6.89 -11.57 2.88
N ASN A 108 -7.24 -11.21 1.68
CA ASN A 108 -6.36 -10.69 0.64
C ASN A 108 -5.44 -11.78 0.10
N THR A 109 -4.16 -11.67 0.35
CA THR A 109 -3.14 -12.56 -0.21
C THR A 109 -2.91 -13.84 0.60
N ALA A 110 -3.64 -14.09 1.71
CA ALA A 110 -3.39 -15.26 2.55
C ALA A 110 -3.51 -16.60 1.82
N PRO A 111 -4.54 -16.86 0.98
CA PRO A 111 -4.59 -18.08 0.18
C PRO A 111 -3.47 -18.18 -0.86
N LEU A 112 -3.06 -17.05 -1.44
CA LEU A 112 -1.94 -16.97 -2.35
C LEU A 112 -0.62 -17.34 -1.65
N THR A 113 -0.34 -16.75 -0.48
CA THR A 113 0.85 -17.07 0.33
C THR A 113 0.85 -18.50 0.78
N LYS A 114 -0.32 -19.05 1.12
CA LYS A 114 -0.46 -20.48 1.48
C LYS A 114 -0.09 -21.40 0.34
N LEU A 115 -0.58 -21.13 -0.87
CA LEU A 115 -0.26 -21.95 -2.04
C LEU A 115 1.22 -21.83 -2.43
N VAL A 116 1.74 -20.58 -2.52
CA VAL A 116 3.05 -20.32 -3.11
C VAL A 116 4.18 -20.50 -2.10
N PHE A 117 4.00 -20.05 -0.85
CA PHE A 117 5.06 -20.06 0.17
C PHE A 117 4.87 -21.12 1.25
N GLY A 118 3.69 -21.76 1.32
CA GLY A 118 3.38 -22.78 2.32
C GLY A 118 2.96 -22.22 3.69
N VAL A 119 2.86 -20.88 3.85
CA VAL A 119 2.52 -20.19 5.10
C VAL A 119 1.18 -19.47 5.00
N GLY A 120 0.51 -19.25 6.14
CA GLY A 120 -0.81 -18.65 6.16
C GLY A 120 -1.94 -19.69 6.10
N THR A 121 -3.13 -19.25 5.72
CA THR A 121 -4.36 -20.06 5.71
C THR A 121 -5.10 -19.92 4.38
N TYR A 122 -5.95 -20.88 4.04
CA TYR A 122 -6.91 -20.69 2.97
C TYR A 122 -8.18 -20.01 3.51
N ASP A 123 -8.63 -18.97 2.83
CA ASP A 123 -9.94 -18.39 3.02
C ASP A 123 -10.87 -18.88 1.88
N ARG A 124 -12.16 -19.04 2.19
CA ARG A 124 -13.13 -19.54 1.20
C ARG A 124 -13.45 -18.53 0.11
N ASP A 125 -13.33 -17.25 0.44
CA ASP A 125 -13.84 -16.17 -0.39
C ASP A 125 -12.75 -15.54 -1.30
N GLU A 126 -11.45 -15.82 -1.02
CA GLU A 126 -10.31 -15.21 -1.74
C GLU A 126 -9.43 -16.29 -2.39
N VAL A 127 -9.98 -17.00 -3.38
CA VAL A 127 -9.30 -18.16 -4.01
C VAL A 127 -8.97 -17.98 -5.50
N ILE A 128 -9.13 -16.78 -6.05
CA ILE A 128 -8.93 -16.51 -7.49
C ILE A 128 -7.48 -16.81 -7.90
N ALA A 129 -6.50 -16.24 -7.22
CA ALA A 129 -5.08 -16.46 -7.51
C ALA A 129 -4.65 -17.92 -7.26
N PRO A 130 -5.00 -18.57 -6.13
CA PRO A 130 -4.71 -19.99 -5.92
C PRO A 130 -5.25 -20.90 -7.02
N VAL A 131 -6.50 -20.70 -7.45
CA VAL A 131 -7.09 -21.50 -8.54
C VAL A 131 -6.33 -21.29 -9.85
N ALA A 132 -6.02 -20.05 -10.22
CA ALA A 132 -5.25 -19.75 -11.43
C ALA A 132 -3.85 -20.41 -11.39
N LEU A 133 -3.12 -20.26 -10.28
CA LEU A 133 -1.76 -20.78 -10.14
C LEU A 133 -1.70 -22.30 -10.03
N SER A 134 -2.72 -22.95 -9.45
CA SER A 134 -2.76 -24.42 -9.33
C SER A 134 -2.76 -25.14 -10.69
N THR A 135 -3.30 -24.48 -11.72
CA THR A 135 -3.35 -24.99 -13.09
C THR A 135 -2.30 -24.36 -14.02
N SER A 136 -1.60 -23.32 -13.57
CA SER A 136 -0.56 -22.61 -14.32
C SER A 136 0.74 -23.40 -14.42
N SER A 137 1.49 -23.21 -15.50
CA SER A 137 2.87 -23.65 -15.62
C SER A 137 3.87 -22.75 -14.87
N TYR A 138 3.43 -21.58 -14.39
CA TYR A 138 4.26 -20.68 -13.60
C TYR A 138 4.72 -21.34 -12.30
N ARG A 139 5.99 -21.12 -11.96
CA ARG A 139 6.54 -21.49 -10.65
C ARG A 139 7.29 -20.29 -10.08
N CYS A 140 6.92 -19.90 -8.87
CA CYS A 140 7.61 -18.85 -8.15
C CYS A 140 9.07 -19.26 -7.91
N PRO A 141 10.05 -18.38 -8.19
CA PRO A 141 11.46 -18.65 -7.93
C PRO A 141 11.71 -19.05 -6.47
N GLU A 142 12.53 -20.09 -6.27
CA GLU A 142 12.81 -20.64 -4.93
C GLU A 142 13.41 -19.58 -3.98
N ILE A 143 14.26 -18.71 -4.50
CA ILE A 143 14.84 -17.61 -3.71
C ILE A 143 13.76 -16.68 -3.12
N ILE A 144 12.69 -16.38 -3.87
CA ILE A 144 11.57 -15.55 -3.38
C ILE A 144 10.79 -16.30 -2.31
N ARG A 145 10.60 -17.62 -2.47
CA ARG A 145 9.98 -18.48 -1.45
C ARG A 145 10.79 -18.49 -0.16
N LYS A 146 12.11 -18.63 -0.25
CA LYS A 146 13.02 -18.56 0.91
C LYS A 146 12.95 -17.21 1.63
N ILE A 147 12.84 -16.11 0.89
CA ILE A 147 12.66 -14.75 1.46
C ILE A 147 11.30 -14.63 2.18
N ALA A 148 10.24 -15.17 1.58
CA ALA A 148 8.89 -15.09 2.12
C ALA A 148 8.73 -15.75 3.49
N VAL A 149 9.48 -16.82 3.75
CA VAL A 149 9.40 -17.62 4.99
C VAL A 149 10.57 -17.38 5.95
N ASP A 150 11.47 -16.46 5.63
CA ASP A 150 12.56 -16.08 6.52
C ASP A 150 12.05 -15.09 7.58
N TYR A 151 11.48 -15.62 8.65
CA TYR A 151 11.06 -14.85 9.82
C TYR A 151 12.13 -14.74 10.90
N LYS A 152 13.28 -15.42 10.74
CA LYS A 152 14.35 -15.41 11.75
C LYS A 152 15.21 -14.16 11.64
N THR A 153 15.38 -13.66 10.43
CA THR A 153 16.22 -12.49 10.15
C THR A 153 15.35 -11.23 10.14
N PRO A 154 15.65 -10.23 10.99
CA PRO A 154 14.94 -8.94 10.90
C PRO A 154 15.11 -8.32 9.52
N LEU A 155 14.01 -7.85 8.95
CA LEU A 155 13.95 -7.25 7.62
C LEU A 155 13.53 -5.78 7.72
N LEU A 156 14.40 -4.88 7.30
CA LEU A 156 14.02 -3.51 6.96
C LEU A 156 13.88 -3.40 5.44
N ASN A 157 12.67 -3.20 4.97
CA ASN A 157 12.35 -3.06 3.56
C ASN A 157 11.80 -1.67 3.28
N ARG A 158 12.43 -0.97 2.35
CA ARG A 158 12.00 0.32 1.83
C ARG A 158 11.64 0.18 0.37
N GLN A 159 10.44 0.61 0.02
CA GLN A 159 9.93 0.50 -1.35
C GLN A 159 9.35 1.84 -1.80
N ARG A 160 9.67 2.21 -3.03
CA ARG A 160 8.99 3.29 -3.77
C ARG A 160 8.17 2.66 -4.88
N VAL A 161 6.85 2.88 -4.83
CA VAL A 161 5.86 2.20 -5.69
C VAL A 161 4.97 3.24 -6.36
N SER A 162 4.54 2.98 -7.59
CA SER A 162 3.79 3.92 -8.43
C SER A 162 4.63 5.19 -8.74
N MET A 163 4.01 6.22 -9.27
CA MET A 163 4.65 7.52 -9.50
C MET A 163 3.64 8.65 -9.32
N ASN A 164 4.11 9.86 -9.10
CA ASN A 164 3.25 11.04 -9.22
C ASN A 164 3.02 11.35 -10.71
N VAL A 165 1.82 11.79 -11.05
CA VAL A 165 1.46 12.12 -12.44
C VAL A 165 2.38 13.21 -12.99
N GLU A 166 2.75 14.18 -12.16
CA GLU A 166 3.63 15.30 -12.49
C GLU A 166 5.03 14.85 -12.90
N ASP A 167 5.51 13.73 -12.38
CA ASP A 167 6.83 13.16 -12.67
C ASP A 167 6.87 12.35 -13.98
N ALA A 168 5.72 12.05 -14.60
CA ALA A 168 5.59 11.15 -15.74
C ALA A 168 6.51 11.49 -16.93
N PRO A 169 6.69 12.78 -17.32
CA PRO A 169 7.59 13.12 -18.42
C PRO A 169 9.06 12.75 -18.16
N ALA A 170 9.52 12.81 -16.90
CA ALA A 170 10.87 12.40 -16.52
C ALA A 170 11.13 10.91 -16.76
N TYR A 171 10.06 10.11 -16.86
CA TYR A 171 10.10 8.67 -17.11
C TYR A 171 9.72 8.29 -18.54
N GLY A 172 9.54 9.29 -19.45
CA GLY A 172 9.19 9.09 -20.86
C GLY A 172 7.72 8.77 -21.11
N ILE A 173 6.83 9.12 -20.15
CA ILE A 173 5.38 8.94 -20.23
C ILE A 173 4.75 10.31 -20.53
N SER A 174 3.94 10.39 -21.59
CA SER A 174 3.37 11.65 -22.09
C SER A 174 1.88 11.77 -21.74
N TYR A 175 1.47 12.98 -21.41
CA TYR A 175 0.04 13.30 -21.20
C TYR A 175 -0.77 13.34 -22.51
N ASP A 176 -0.09 13.57 -23.65
CA ASP A 176 -0.69 13.80 -24.96
C ASP A 176 -0.70 12.55 -25.86
N LYS A 177 -0.32 11.39 -25.32
CA LYS A 177 -0.34 10.13 -26.05
C LYS A 177 -1.43 9.21 -25.52
N GLU A 178 -2.34 8.81 -26.42
CA GLU A 178 -3.39 7.85 -26.08
C GLU A 178 -2.81 6.55 -25.46
N LEU A 179 -1.68 6.09 -25.98
CA LEU A 179 -1.02 4.88 -25.51
C LEU A 179 -0.52 4.98 -24.07
N ASP A 180 -0.22 6.20 -23.58
CA ASP A 180 0.26 6.42 -22.21
C ASP A 180 -0.87 6.68 -21.23
N CYS A 181 -2.01 7.19 -21.71
CA CYS A 181 -3.12 7.61 -20.88
C CYS A 181 -3.67 6.49 -19.98
N HIS A 182 -3.70 5.23 -20.47
CA HIS A 182 -4.18 4.11 -19.68
C HIS A 182 -3.31 3.82 -18.44
N LEU A 183 -2.05 4.28 -18.40
CA LEU A 183 -1.19 4.19 -17.22
C LEU A 183 -1.69 5.10 -16.09
N PHE A 184 -2.11 6.34 -16.45
CA PHE A 184 -2.75 7.26 -15.48
C PHE A 184 -4.09 6.70 -14.99
N TRP A 185 -4.86 6.03 -15.88
CA TRP A 185 -6.08 5.34 -15.46
C TRP A 185 -5.81 4.19 -14.49
N GLY A 186 -4.71 3.47 -14.67
CA GLY A 186 -4.25 2.44 -13.74
C GLY A 186 -3.86 2.99 -12.36
N MET A 187 -3.58 4.30 -12.25
CA MET A 187 -3.39 5.04 -10.99
C MET A 187 -4.69 5.68 -10.50
N GLN A 188 -5.82 5.45 -11.18
CA GLN A 188 -7.11 6.10 -10.95
C GLN A 188 -7.10 7.64 -11.10
N GLU A 189 -6.13 8.17 -11.83
CA GLU A 189 -5.95 9.61 -12.10
C GLU A 189 -6.66 10.06 -13.38
N PHE A 190 -7.91 9.67 -13.54
CA PHE A 190 -8.72 9.96 -14.73
C PHE A 190 -8.98 11.44 -14.94
N ILE A 191 -9.12 12.19 -13.85
CA ILE A 191 -9.44 13.62 -13.85
C ILE A 191 -8.27 14.48 -13.43
N HIS A 192 -7.06 13.90 -13.29
CA HIS A 192 -5.88 14.69 -12.98
C HIS A 192 -5.67 15.81 -14.01
N PRO A 193 -5.37 17.06 -13.60
CA PRO A 193 -5.30 18.23 -14.51
C PRO A 193 -4.45 18.01 -15.75
N MET A 194 -3.34 17.27 -15.61
CA MET A 194 -2.41 17.01 -16.72
C MET A 194 -2.91 15.92 -17.67
N ALA A 195 -3.69 14.93 -17.20
CA ALA A 195 -4.16 13.80 -17.98
C ALA A 195 -5.60 13.90 -18.46
N ILE A 196 -6.42 14.77 -17.87
CA ILE A 196 -7.87 14.84 -18.07
C ILE A 196 -8.28 15.08 -19.52
N ARG A 197 -7.56 15.92 -20.26
CA ARG A 197 -7.91 16.24 -21.66
C ARG A 197 -7.78 15.03 -22.56
N MET A 198 -6.71 14.24 -22.39
CA MET A 198 -6.55 12.97 -23.09
C MET A 198 -7.55 11.91 -22.61
N SER A 199 -7.82 11.86 -21.31
CA SER A 199 -8.87 10.99 -20.76
C SER A 199 -10.24 11.26 -21.38
N LYS A 200 -10.62 12.54 -21.55
CA LYS A 200 -11.85 12.94 -22.25
C LYS A 200 -11.86 12.48 -23.71
N GLN A 201 -10.78 12.76 -24.45
CA GLN A 201 -10.68 12.37 -25.87
C GLN A 201 -10.84 10.85 -26.08
N ILE A 202 -10.20 10.06 -25.22
CA ILE A 202 -10.30 8.59 -25.30
C ILE A 202 -11.70 8.12 -24.90
N SER A 203 -12.27 8.72 -23.84
CA SER A 203 -13.63 8.40 -23.41
C SER A 203 -14.65 8.63 -24.51
N GLU A 204 -14.59 9.76 -25.22
CA GLU A 204 -15.44 10.09 -26.34
C GLU A 204 -15.20 9.18 -27.55
N LYS A 205 -13.92 8.90 -27.88
CA LYS A 205 -13.54 8.07 -29.02
C LYS A 205 -14.01 6.63 -28.90
N TYR A 206 -13.99 6.07 -27.71
CA TYR A 206 -14.26 4.63 -27.47
C TYR A 206 -15.55 4.39 -26.67
N ASP A 207 -16.31 5.42 -26.35
CA ASP A 207 -17.53 5.36 -25.52
C ASP A 207 -17.28 4.63 -24.19
N VAL A 208 -16.19 5.00 -23.49
CA VAL A 208 -15.83 4.44 -22.19
C VAL A 208 -16.04 5.48 -21.08
N TRP A 209 -16.66 5.05 -19.97
CA TRP A 209 -16.97 5.91 -18.83
C TRP A 209 -17.72 7.22 -19.18
N PRO A 210 -18.83 7.17 -19.95
CA PRO A 210 -19.59 8.34 -20.35
C PRO A 210 -20.19 9.13 -19.18
N TYR A 211 -20.25 8.52 -17.99
CA TYR A 211 -20.75 9.14 -16.77
C TYR A 211 -19.73 10.09 -16.09
N ARG A 212 -18.47 10.12 -16.54
CA ARG A 212 -17.46 11.03 -15.98
C ARG A 212 -17.64 12.42 -16.60
N ASN A 213 -17.94 13.40 -15.75
CA ASN A 213 -18.14 14.78 -16.19
C ASN A 213 -16.82 15.51 -16.36
N TYR A 214 -16.03 15.14 -17.38
CA TYR A 214 -14.73 15.75 -17.64
C TYR A 214 -14.79 17.26 -17.85
N ASP A 215 -15.85 17.77 -18.51
CA ASP A 215 -15.98 19.19 -18.80
C ASP A 215 -16.15 20.05 -17.55
N GLU A 216 -16.82 19.55 -16.53
CA GLU A 216 -16.96 20.24 -15.25
C GLU A 216 -15.60 20.41 -14.56
N TYR A 217 -14.79 19.35 -14.52
CA TYR A 217 -13.46 19.43 -13.93
C TYR A 217 -12.52 20.33 -14.74
N ILE A 218 -12.53 20.23 -16.07
CA ILE A 218 -11.73 21.10 -16.95
C ILE A 218 -12.10 22.57 -16.71
N LYS A 219 -13.39 22.89 -16.66
CA LYS A 219 -13.86 24.23 -16.36
C LYS A 219 -13.41 24.73 -14.99
N LYS A 220 -13.47 23.86 -13.96
CA LYS A 220 -12.99 24.17 -12.62
C LYS A 220 -11.50 24.53 -12.63
N TYR A 221 -10.68 23.76 -13.36
CA TYR A 221 -9.25 24.04 -13.49
C TYR A 221 -8.96 25.33 -14.24
N ASP A 222 -9.65 25.57 -15.35
CA ASP A 222 -9.48 26.78 -16.15
C ASP A 222 -9.84 28.05 -15.33
N VAL A 223 -10.87 27.97 -14.46
CA VAL A 223 -11.22 29.04 -13.52
C VAL A 223 -10.10 29.27 -12.49
N GLN A 224 -9.60 28.22 -11.85
CA GLN A 224 -8.51 28.36 -10.88
C GLN A 224 -7.23 28.97 -11.51
N ILE A 225 -6.90 28.56 -12.73
CA ILE A 225 -5.75 29.11 -13.46
C ILE A 225 -5.98 30.58 -13.79
N ALA A 226 -7.22 30.95 -14.22
CA ALA A 226 -7.53 32.33 -14.52
C ALA A 226 -7.48 33.25 -13.29
N GLU A 227 -7.94 32.76 -12.13
CA GLU A 227 -7.99 33.53 -10.88
C GLU A 227 -6.63 33.60 -10.16
N HIS A 228 -5.83 32.54 -10.21
CA HIS A 228 -4.62 32.40 -9.39
C HIS A 228 -3.32 32.22 -10.18
N GLY A 229 -3.37 32.21 -11.53
CA GLY A 229 -2.25 31.95 -12.40
C GLY A 229 -1.71 30.49 -12.34
N LYS A 230 -2.28 29.66 -11.47
CA LYS A 230 -1.91 28.24 -11.28
C LYS A 230 -3.08 27.46 -10.65
N LEU A 231 -2.98 26.16 -10.68
CA LEU A 231 -3.86 25.29 -9.88
C LEU A 231 -3.48 25.40 -8.40
N VAL A 232 -4.47 25.68 -7.55
CA VAL A 232 -4.29 25.82 -6.09
C VAL A 232 -4.73 24.57 -5.33
N ASP A 233 -5.54 23.72 -5.97
CA ASP A 233 -6.01 22.45 -5.42
C ASP A 233 -5.82 21.34 -6.45
N MET A 234 -4.82 20.50 -6.22
CA MET A 234 -4.50 19.33 -7.05
C MET A 234 -5.16 18.05 -6.53
N HIS A 235 -5.79 18.09 -5.36
CA HIS A 235 -6.36 16.92 -4.69
C HIS A 235 -7.82 16.69 -5.09
N LEU A 236 -8.09 16.62 -6.37
CA LEU A 236 -9.45 16.57 -6.88
C LEU A 236 -10.04 15.17 -6.92
N ASP A 237 -9.20 14.14 -6.94
CA ASP A 237 -9.66 12.76 -6.94
C ASP A 237 -9.20 12.02 -5.68
N ARG A 238 -10.17 11.70 -4.82
CA ARG A 238 -9.94 10.87 -3.63
C ARG A 238 -9.52 9.43 -3.96
N PHE A 239 -9.82 8.97 -5.17
CA PHE A 239 -9.48 7.62 -5.63
C PHE A 239 -8.02 7.49 -6.09
N ALA A 240 -7.36 8.60 -6.36
CA ALA A 240 -6.00 8.63 -6.89
C ALA A 240 -5.01 7.79 -6.08
N LEU A 241 -4.20 7.01 -6.79
CA LEU A 241 -3.18 6.12 -6.26
C LEU A 241 -1.81 6.51 -6.82
N SER A 242 -1.32 7.66 -6.38
CA SER A 242 -0.02 8.21 -6.75
C SER A 242 1.14 7.46 -6.08
N GLU A 243 2.35 7.99 -6.20
CA GLU A 243 3.55 7.44 -5.58
C GLU A 243 3.38 7.18 -4.08
N ALA A 244 3.77 5.99 -3.65
CA ALA A 244 3.85 5.62 -2.25
C ALA A 244 5.28 5.21 -1.87
N ASN A 245 5.75 5.75 -0.75
CA ASN A 245 7.04 5.44 -0.15
C ASN A 245 6.78 4.62 1.11
N ILE A 246 7.04 3.31 1.04
CA ILE A 246 6.67 2.37 2.09
C ILE A 246 7.93 1.96 2.86
N GLU A 247 7.86 2.02 4.18
CA GLU A 247 8.81 1.34 5.06
C GLU A 247 8.10 0.18 5.75
N THR A 248 8.68 -1.01 5.70
CA THR A 248 8.22 -2.21 6.40
C THR A 248 9.37 -2.75 7.24
N TYR A 249 9.16 -2.85 8.54
CA TYR A 249 10.10 -3.48 9.46
C TYR A 249 9.48 -4.75 10.04
N ARG A 250 10.08 -5.90 9.70
CA ARG A 250 9.61 -7.22 10.13
C ARG A 250 10.66 -7.90 10.98
N THR A 251 10.23 -8.47 12.08
CA THR A 251 11.03 -9.30 13.00
C THR A 251 10.34 -10.67 13.16
N PRO A 252 10.95 -11.63 13.90
CA PRO A 252 10.26 -12.88 14.25
C PRO A 252 8.91 -12.67 14.96
N ASP A 253 8.76 -11.58 15.71
CA ASP A 253 7.68 -11.40 16.68
C ASP A 253 6.65 -10.35 16.27
N TYR A 254 6.95 -9.50 15.29
CA TYR A 254 6.05 -8.44 14.80
C TYR A 254 6.47 -7.90 13.44
N MET A 255 5.53 -7.21 12.80
CA MET A 255 5.79 -6.37 11.63
C MET A 255 5.12 -5.01 11.82
N LEU A 256 5.84 -3.92 11.46
CA LEU A 256 5.30 -2.56 11.38
C LEU A 256 5.52 -2.03 9.97
N SER A 257 4.50 -1.45 9.35
CA SER A 257 4.58 -0.88 8.01
C SER A 257 3.82 0.42 7.90
N CYS A 258 4.39 1.37 7.14
CA CYS A 258 3.80 2.68 6.92
C CYS A 258 4.08 3.18 5.49
N ALA A 259 3.08 3.80 4.87
CA ALA A 259 3.22 4.65 3.68
C ALA A 259 3.56 6.07 4.16
N LEU A 260 4.82 6.46 3.97
CA LEU A 260 5.38 7.69 4.52
C LEU A 260 4.83 8.92 3.80
N ASP A 261 4.33 9.90 4.56
CA ASP A 261 3.85 11.22 4.10
C ASP A 261 2.90 11.14 2.88
N TYR A 262 2.06 10.09 2.82
CA TYR A 262 1.21 9.84 1.66
C TYR A 262 0.04 10.83 1.61
N ARG A 263 0.11 11.82 0.69
CA ARG A 263 -0.96 12.78 0.37
C ARG A 263 -1.62 13.40 1.61
N LYS A 264 -0.82 13.84 2.59
CA LYS A 264 -1.30 14.40 3.88
C LYS A 264 -2.41 15.44 3.68
N GLY A 265 -3.49 15.32 4.45
CA GLY A 265 -4.61 16.27 4.43
C GLY A 265 -5.53 16.18 3.22
N ALA A 266 -5.18 15.38 2.20
CA ALA A 266 -6.03 15.18 1.05
C ALA A 266 -7.25 14.31 1.39
N PRO A 267 -8.37 14.44 0.64
CA PRO A 267 -9.44 13.46 0.70
C PRO A 267 -8.92 12.07 0.37
N GLY A 268 -9.23 11.12 1.24
CA GLY A 268 -8.84 9.73 1.08
C GLY A 268 -10.00 8.83 0.68
N TYR A 269 -9.68 7.56 0.39
CA TYR A 269 -10.65 6.54 -0.01
C TYR A 269 -10.37 5.23 0.72
N GLN A 270 -9.65 4.30 0.09
CA GLN A 270 -9.38 2.95 0.61
C GLN A 270 -7.94 2.79 1.13
N GLN A 271 -7.16 3.86 1.15
CA GLN A 271 -5.76 3.83 1.55
C GLN A 271 -5.62 3.52 3.04
N HIS A 272 -4.84 2.48 3.33
CA HIS A 272 -4.48 2.01 4.67
C HIS A 272 -3.03 2.42 4.96
N ILE A 273 -2.85 3.45 5.77
CA ILE A 273 -1.60 4.20 5.82
C ILE A 273 -0.52 3.51 6.65
N TRP A 274 -0.89 2.86 7.77
CA TRP A 274 0.07 2.11 8.58
C TRP A 274 -0.60 0.97 9.34
N GLN A 275 0.19 -0.04 9.69
CA GLN A 275 -0.27 -1.18 10.46
C GLN A 275 0.87 -1.82 11.25
N ALA A 276 0.60 -2.13 12.54
CA ALA A 276 1.38 -3.08 13.31
C ALA A 276 0.68 -4.45 13.30
N THR A 277 1.44 -5.51 13.02
CA THR A 277 0.94 -6.88 12.87
C THR A 277 1.72 -7.81 13.80
N LEU A 278 1.02 -8.43 14.75
CA LEU A 278 1.58 -9.41 15.70
C LEU A 278 0.97 -10.81 15.50
N GLY A 279 0.08 -10.96 14.54
CA GLY A 279 -0.62 -12.17 14.18
C GLY A 279 -1.83 -11.85 13.30
N ASN A 280 -2.52 -12.86 12.79
CA ASN A 280 -3.61 -12.69 11.82
C ASN A 280 -4.80 -11.85 12.31
N LYS A 281 -5.00 -11.73 13.63
CA LYS A 281 -6.05 -10.91 14.25
C LYS A 281 -5.51 -9.87 15.21
N ALA A 282 -4.25 -9.98 15.64
CA ALA A 282 -3.59 -9.03 16.51
C ALA A 282 -2.97 -7.90 15.68
N LEU A 283 -3.83 -7.00 15.19
CA LEU A 283 -3.51 -5.88 14.32
C LEU A 283 -3.80 -4.58 15.04
N VAL A 284 -2.95 -3.57 14.82
CA VAL A 284 -3.16 -2.21 15.31
C VAL A 284 -2.92 -1.22 14.18
N TYR A 285 -3.85 -0.32 13.96
CA TYR A 285 -3.74 0.78 13.02
C TYR A 285 -4.69 1.91 13.42
N THR A 286 -4.56 3.09 12.79
CA THR A 286 -5.48 4.20 13.00
C THR A 286 -6.09 4.66 11.68
N ASN A 287 -7.27 5.28 11.74
CA ASN A 287 -7.87 5.97 10.61
C ASN A 287 -8.77 7.15 11.04
N HIS A 288 -9.04 8.05 10.09
CA HIS A 288 -10.11 9.02 10.17
C HIS A 288 -11.32 8.43 9.45
N PRO A 289 -12.39 8.03 10.18
CA PRO A 289 -13.44 7.21 9.61
C PRO A 289 -14.33 7.99 8.64
N GLY A 290 -14.81 7.28 7.62
CA GLY A 290 -15.88 7.71 6.75
C GLY A 290 -17.26 7.28 7.25
N GLY A 291 -18.09 6.76 6.34
CA GLY A 291 -19.45 6.31 6.65
C GLY A 291 -19.53 4.99 7.42
N LYS A 292 -20.67 4.72 8.05
CA LYS A 292 -20.90 3.47 8.80
C LYS A 292 -21.09 2.24 7.91
N ASN A 293 -21.50 2.42 6.64
CA ASN A 293 -21.74 1.29 5.74
C ASN A 293 -20.42 0.68 5.28
N LEU A 294 -20.10 -0.51 5.76
CA LEU A 294 -18.84 -1.22 5.46
C LEU A 294 -18.67 -1.66 4.00
N ARG A 295 -19.72 -1.55 3.17
CA ARG A 295 -19.64 -1.83 1.72
C ARG A 295 -19.08 -0.64 0.91
N TRP A 296 -19.07 0.57 1.49
CA TRP A 296 -18.56 1.77 0.87
C TRP A 296 -17.24 2.16 1.50
N SER A 297 -16.41 2.89 0.80
CA SER A 297 -15.15 3.44 1.32
C SER A 297 -15.08 4.95 1.05
N PRO A 298 -14.46 5.72 1.93
CA PRO A 298 -13.97 5.26 3.23
C PRO A 298 -15.15 4.92 4.15
N ASN A 299 -14.96 3.93 5.00
CA ASN A 299 -15.96 3.56 5.99
C ASN A 299 -15.39 3.65 7.41
N TYR A 300 -16.09 3.06 8.37
CA TYR A 300 -15.66 3.16 9.78
C TYR A 300 -14.27 2.56 10.02
N TRP A 301 -13.94 1.42 9.39
CA TRP A 301 -12.68 0.70 9.62
C TRP A 301 -11.69 0.76 8.47
N ALA A 302 -12.12 0.95 7.24
CA ALA A 302 -11.26 0.93 6.07
C ALA A 302 -11.19 2.27 5.38
N GLY A 303 -9.98 2.68 5.08
CA GLY A 303 -9.65 3.93 4.43
C GLY A 303 -9.69 5.14 5.38
N ASN A 304 -9.54 6.30 4.81
CA ASN A 304 -9.55 7.58 5.53
C ASN A 304 -10.44 8.59 4.78
N GLU A 305 -11.30 9.31 5.50
CA GLU A 305 -12.04 10.44 4.90
C GLU A 305 -11.07 11.59 4.56
N ILE A 306 -10.15 11.86 5.50
CA ILE A 306 -8.99 12.74 5.29
C ILE A 306 -7.74 11.94 5.65
N LEU A 307 -6.76 11.95 4.75
CA LEU A 307 -5.50 11.22 4.92
C LEU A 307 -4.64 11.86 6.03
N PRO A 308 -4.09 11.06 6.93
CA PRO A 308 -3.15 11.54 7.93
C PRO A 308 -1.79 11.85 7.31
N ARG A 309 -0.92 12.48 8.08
CA ARG A 309 0.50 12.51 7.85
C ARG A 309 1.17 11.46 8.74
N ALA A 310 1.81 10.46 8.15
CA ALA A 310 2.47 9.40 8.92
C ALA A 310 3.92 9.20 8.47
N ALA A 311 4.78 8.85 9.42
CA ALA A 311 6.16 8.48 9.15
C ALA A 311 6.62 7.38 10.11
N GLN A 312 7.55 6.56 9.65
CA GLN A 312 8.09 5.41 10.39
C GLN A 312 9.61 5.46 10.44
N SER A 313 10.17 5.03 11.57
CA SER A 313 11.56 4.60 11.69
C SER A 313 11.57 3.23 12.38
N LYS A 314 11.85 2.19 11.62
CA LYS A 314 11.82 0.78 12.02
C LYS A 314 10.56 0.41 12.82
N ASN A 315 10.69 0.22 14.14
CA ASN A 315 9.60 -0.22 15.02
C ASN A 315 8.78 0.92 15.66
N VAL A 316 8.98 2.17 15.21
CA VAL A 316 8.24 3.35 15.68
C VAL A 316 7.54 4.02 14.51
N VAL A 317 6.22 4.27 14.61
CA VAL A 317 5.46 5.11 13.70
C VAL A 317 4.80 6.25 14.43
N ILE A 318 4.81 7.44 13.84
CA ILE A 318 4.05 8.62 14.26
C ILE A 318 3.02 8.94 13.18
N CYS A 319 1.75 9.08 13.56
CA CYS A 319 0.64 9.35 12.67
C CYS A 319 -0.17 10.55 13.16
N ILE A 320 -0.23 11.61 12.36
CA ILE A 320 -0.81 12.90 12.71
C ILE A 320 -2.09 13.11 11.90
N TYR A 321 -3.19 13.39 12.57
CA TYR A 321 -4.46 13.78 12.00
C TYR A 321 -4.66 15.29 12.14
N ASN A 322 -5.02 15.95 11.04
CA ASN A 322 -5.39 17.36 10.98
C ASN A 322 -6.61 17.52 10.09
N THR A 323 -7.77 17.25 10.65
CA THR A 323 -9.04 17.16 9.93
C THR A 323 -9.67 18.55 9.78
N PRO A 324 -10.03 18.97 8.55
CA PRO A 324 -10.70 20.26 8.30
C PRO A 324 -12.03 20.40 9.05
N ALA A 325 -12.39 21.66 9.41
CA ALA A 325 -13.57 21.96 10.21
C ALA A 325 -14.90 21.52 9.54
N ASN A 326 -14.95 21.46 8.20
CA ASN A 326 -16.12 21.06 7.44
C ASN A 326 -16.37 19.55 7.39
N GLN A 327 -15.44 18.74 7.92
CA GLN A 327 -15.64 17.29 7.98
C GLN A 327 -16.65 16.90 9.07
N LYS A 328 -17.48 15.88 8.78
CA LYS A 328 -18.54 15.41 9.68
C LYS A 328 -17.96 14.78 10.94
N ASN A 329 -16.96 13.91 10.80
CA ASN A 329 -16.33 13.25 11.92
C ASN A 329 -15.19 14.12 12.46
N ASP A 330 -15.22 14.41 13.75
CA ASP A 330 -14.26 15.25 14.47
C ASP A 330 -13.36 14.41 15.38
N PHE A 331 -13.07 13.18 15.00
CA PHE A 331 -12.24 12.24 15.75
C PHE A 331 -11.42 11.37 14.82
N SER A 332 -10.32 10.84 15.34
CA SER A 332 -9.61 9.69 14.79
C SER A 332 -9.72 8.53 15.76
N HIS A 333 -9.59 7.31 15.25
CA HIS A 333 -9.64 6.14 16.10
C HIS A 333 -8.63 5.07 15.69
N ALA A 334 -8.38 4.14 16.60
CA ALA A 334 -7.52 3.00 16.36
C ALA A 334 -8.31 1.69 16.45
N TYR A 335 -8.00 0.75 15.57
CA TYR A 335 -8.36 -0.65 15.75
C TYR A 335 -7.36 -1.30 16.69
N PHE A 336 -7.84 -1.74 17.85
CA PHE A 336 -7.05 -2.41 18.89
C PHE A 336 -7.88 -3.58 19.47
N PRO A 337 -7.89 -4.75 18.82
CA PRO A 337 -8.77 -5.87 19.17
C PRO A 337 -8.30 -6.58 20.45
N VAL A 338 -8.84 -6.23 21.59
CA VAL A 338 -8.43 -6.72 22.93
C VAL A 338 -8.37 -8.25 22.97
N LYS A 339 -9.38 -8.93 22.46
CA LYS A 339 -9.45 -10.41 22.48
C LYS A 339 -8.40 -11.11 21.61
N ALA A 340 -7.76 -10.39 20.69
CA ALA A 340 -6.73 -10.97 19.83
C ALA A 340 -5.36 -11.05 20.51
N PHE A 341 -5.16 -10.24 21.55
CA PHE A 341 -3.95 -10.21 22.35
C PHE A 341 -4.05 -11.20 23.53
N ASP A 342 -2.91 -11.74 23.94
CA ASP A 342 -2.82 -12.63 25.10
C ASP A 342 -2.87 -11.83 26.40
N GLU A 343 -2.46 -10.55 26.36
CA GLU A 343 -2.48 -9.62 27.46
C GLU A 343 -2.62 -8.18 26.94
N VAL A 344 -3.43 -7.36 27.62
CA VAL A 344 -3.63 -5.94 27.34
C VAL A 344 -3.47 -5.15 28.63
N HIS A 345 -2.76 -4.02 28.58
CA HIS A 345 -2.54 -3.11 29.70
C HIS A 345 -2.77 -1.67 29.26
N ILE A 346 -3.33 -0.83 30.14
CA ILE A 346 -3.53 0.61 29.90
C ILE A 346 -2.75 1.38 30.98
N SER A 347 -1.94 2.33 30.57
CA SER A 347 -1.18 3.21 31.46
C SER A 347 -1.15 4.63 30.90
N GLY A 348 -1.86 5.55 31.55
CA GLY A 348 -1.98 6.93 31.09
C GLY A 348 -2.59 7.02 29.67
N SER A 349 -1.87 7.68 28.76
CA SER A 349 -2.25 7.81 27.34
C SER A 349 -1.82 6.63 26.47
N TRP A 350 -1.26 5.58 27.06
CA TRP A 350 -0.77 4.39 26.37
C TRP A 350 -1.70 3.19 26.57
N ILE A 351 -1.91 2.41 25.53
CA ILE A 351 -2.44 1.05 25.56
C ILE A 351 -1.41 0.09 25.00
N PHE A 352 -1.23 -1.05 25.66
CA PHE A 352 -0.24 -2.06 25.36
C PHE A 352 -0.91 -3.40 25.03
N GLY A 353 -0.38 -4.13 24.07
CA GLY A 353 -0.81 -5.47 23.74
C GLY A 353 0.37 -6.42 23.61
N ARG A 354 0.22 -7.65 24.12
CA ARG A 354 1.17 -8.76 23.92
C ARG A 354 0.51 -9.86 23.14
N LYS A 355 1.22 -10.35 22.11
CA LYS A 355 0.86 -11.55 21.37
C LYS A 355 2.07 -12.46 21.26
N LYS A 356 2.05 -13.61 21.92
CA LYS A 356 3.24 -14.47 22.04
C LYS A 356 4.43 -13.67 22.61
N ASP A 357 5.52 -13.61 21.88
CA ASP A 357 6.72 -12.85 22.24
C ASP A 357 6.76 -11.43 21.61
N GLY A 358 5.74 -11.04 20.82
CA GLY A 358 5.60 -9.71 20.24
C GLY A 358 4.80 -8.76 21.13
N TYR A 359 5.20 -7.49 21.15
CA TYR A 359 4.62 -6.41 21.95
C TYR A 359 4.25 -5.23 21.07
N VAL A 360 3.20 -4.52 21.43
CA VAL A 360 2.79 -3.26 20.80
C VAL A 360 2.36 -2.28 21.88
N ALA A 361 2.79 -1.03 21.73
CA ALA A 361 2.32 0.12 22.50
C ALA A 361 1.70 1.13 21.54
N LEU A 362 0.55 1.70 21.90
CA LEU A 362 -0.12 2.74 21.15
C LEU A 362 -0.45 3.91 22.07
N TYR A 363 0.02 5.09 21.70
CA TYR A 363 -0.22 6.36 22.37
C TYR A 363 -1.22 7.20 21.59
N SER A 364 -2.07 7.91 22.31
CA SER A 364 -2.86 9.00 21.77
C SER A 364 -2.62 10.28 22.54
N ARG A 365 -2.32 11.39 21.86
CA ARG A 365 -2.20 12.71 22.49
C ARG A 365 -3.51 13.15 23.15
N ASN A 366 -4.61 12.96 22.44
CA ASN A 366 -5.94 13.23 23.00
C ASN A 366 -6.39 12.02 23.83
N THR A 367 -7.18 12.26 24.87
CA THR A 367 -7.78 11.15 25.63
C THR A 367 -8.55 10.23 24.70
N ALA A 368 -8.29 8.95 24.77
CA ALA A 368 -8.90 7.94 23.95
C ALA A 368 -9.67 6.93 24.80
N ASP A 369 -10.90 6.63 24.38
CA ASP A 369 -11.81 5.70 25.05
C ASP A 369 -11.86 4.37 24.32
N LEU A 370 -11.51 3.29 25.01
CA LEU A 370 -11.63 1.93 24.48
C LEU A 370 -13.04 1.42 24.65
N ARG A 371 -13.69 1.06 23.56
CA ARG A 371 -15.10 0.66 23.53
C ARG A 371 -15.37 -0.53 22.61
N ALA A 372 -16.54 -1.10 22.71
CA ALA A 372 -17.04 -2.09 21.78
C ALA A 372 -17.50 -1.41 20.48
N ASP A 373 -17.25 -2.10 19.34
CA ASP A 373 -17.80 -1.72 18.05
C ASP A 373 -19.24 -2.23 17.87
N ASP A 374 -19.83 -1.97 16.70
CA ASP A 374 -21.21 -2.39 16.37
C ASP A 374 -21.39 -3.95 16.34
N ARG A 375 -20.28 -4.71 16.37
CA ARG A 375 -20.28 -6.18 16.49
C ARG A 375 -20.20 -6.66 17.94
N GLY A 376 -20.08 -5.74 18.91
CA GLY A 376 -19.89 -6.06 20.33
C GLY A 376 -18.44 -6.46 20.69
N GLU A 377 -17.49 -6.27 19.78
CA GLU A 377 -16.07 -6.55 20.04
C GLU A 377 -15.37 -5.33 20.60
N VAL A 378 -14.68 -5.47 21.73
CA VAL A 378 -13.86 -4.39 22.33
C VAL A 378 -12.59 -4.21 21.49
N CYS A 379 -12.64 -3.24 20.59
CA CYS A 379 -11.57 -3.03 19.62
C CYS A 379 -11.45 -1.59 19.12
N ASP A 380 -12.34 -0.67 19.53
CA ASP A 380 -12.41 0.69 19.03
C ASP A 380 -11.84 1.66 20.07
N LEU A 381 -10.62 2.13 19.85
CA LEU A 381 -9.97 3.15 20.68
C LEU A 381 -10.20 4.51 20.03
N LEU A 382 -11.22 5.26 20.50
CA LEU A 382 -11.65 6.52 19.90
C LEU A 382 -11.06 7.72 20.64
N ALA A 383 -10.39 8.61 19.90
CA ALA A 383 -9.86 9.88 20.38
C ALA A 383 -10.58 11.06 19.72
N LYS A 384 -11.35 11.81 20.50
CA LYS A 384 -12.07 13.01 20.04
C LYS A 384 -11.11 14.14 19.72
N GLY A 385 -11.52 14.98 18.78
CA GLY A 385 -10.80 16.16 18.31
C GLY A 385 -10.29 16.01 16.89
N ARG A 386 -10.40 17.10 16.12
CA ARG A 386 -10.00 17.17 14.71
C ARG A 386 -8.50 17.03 14.50
N GLN A 387 -7.74 17.36 15.54
CA GLN A 387 -6.30 17.24 15.59
C GLN A 387 -5.90 16.21 16.64
N ASN A 388 -5.18 15.18 16.22
CA ASN A 388 -4.63 14.18 17.13
C ASN A 388 -3.30 13.66 16.62
N ILE A 389 -2.48 13.15 17.53
CA ILE A 389 -1.21 12.49 17.23
C ILE A 389 -1.24 11.11 17.88
N TRP A 390 -0.95 10.10 17.07
CA TRP A 390 -0.79 8.73 17.50
C TRP A 390 0.67 8.32 17.36
N ILE A 391 1.20 7.57 18.33
CA ILE A 391 2.51 6.93 18.26
C ILE A 391 2.29 5.44 18.47
N CYS A 392 2.87 4.61 17.61
CA CYS A 392 2.96 3.17 17.84
C CYS A 392 4.42 2.76 17.93
N GLU A 393 4.78 2.03 18.99
CA GLU A 393 6.07 1.36 19.12
C GLU A 393 5.83 -0.13 19.29
N THR A 394 6.54 -0.95 18.48
CA THR A 394 6.53 -2.41 18.59
C THR A 394 7.83 -2.91 19.23
N GLY A 395 7.75 -4.05 19.87
CA GLY A 395 8.90 -4.67 20.54
C GLY A 395 8.76 -6.18 20.67
N SER A 396 9.75 -6.83 21.23
CA SER A 396 9.74 -8.27 21.44
C SER A 396 10.32 -8.66 22.79
N LYS A 397 10.00 -9.88 23.22
CA LYS A 397 10.58 -10.46 24.44
C LYS A 397 12.11 -10.60 24.35
N SER A 398 12.64 -10.90 23.18
CA SER A 398 14.09 -10.99 22.96
C SER A 398 14.78 -9.65 23.18
N GLN A 399 14.11 -8.54 22.86
CA GLN A 399 14.63 -7.19 23.02
C GLN A 399 14.46 -6.67 24.48
N TRP A 400 13.33 -6.94 25.11
CA TRP A 400 12.93 -6.34 26.38
C TRP A 400 12.99 -7.28 27.58
N GLY A 401 13.14 -8.58 27.36
CA GLY A 401 13.13 -9.61 28.39
C GLY A 401 11.71 -9.96 28.87
N SER A 402 10.85 -8.98 29.13
CA SER A 402 9.44 -9.19 29.52
C SER A 402 8.51 -8.09 29.03
N PHE A 403 7.21 -8.39 28.97
CA PHE A 403 6.17 -7.41 28.65
C PHE A 403 6.10 -6.28 29.69
N SER A 404 6.26 -6.60 30.97
CA SER A 404 6.29 -5.58 32.04
C SER A 404 7.43 -4.59 31.88
N LYS A 405 8.63 -5.03 31.49
CA LYS A 405 9.75 -4.12 31.22
C LYS A 405 9.52 -3.24 29.99
N PHE A 406 8.86 -3.76 28.95
CA PHE A 406 8.43 -2.98 27.79
C PHE A 406 7.43 -1.89 28.19
N ILE A 407 6.41 -2.25 28.99
CA ILE A 407 5.43 -1.29 29.54
C ILE A 407 6.14 -0.21 30.37
N GLU A 408 7.00 -0.60 31.30
CA GLU A 408 7.73 0.32 32.17
C GLU A 408 8.56 1.32 31.35
N ALA A 409 9.37 0.84 30.41
CA ALA A 409 10.24 1.67 29.60
C ALA A 409 9.46 2.69 28.76
N ILE A 410 8.35 2.28 28.13
CA ILE A 410 7.56 3.17 27.27
C ILE A 410 6.67 4.10 28.09
N SER A 411 6.07 3.63 29.18
CA SER A 411 5.22 4.47 30.03
C SER A 411 5.98 5.62 30.68
N THR A 412 7.28 5.45 30.91
CA THR A 412 8.16 6.49 31.50
C THR A 412 8.88 7.34 30.47
N ALA A 413 8.77 6.98 29.17
CA ALA A 413 9.38 7.71 28.08
C ALA A 413 8.75 9.10 27.90
N SER A 414 9.59 10.10 27.63
CA SER A 414 9.14 11.46 27.42
C SER A 414 8.44 11.61 26.06
N VAL A 415 7.24 12.20 26.10
CA VAL A 415 6.49 12.62 24.90
C VAL A 415 6.18 14.10 25.08
N HIS A 416 6.68 14.93 24.19
CA HIS A 416 6.43 16.36 24.17
C HIS A 416 5.76 16.75 22.86
N SER A 417 4.67 17.52 22.92
CA SER A 417 3.98 18.04 21.73
C SER A 417 3.69 19.52 21.84
N ASP A 418 3.89 20.23 20.73
CA ASP A 418 3.50 21.62 20.55
C ASP A 418 2.68 21.73 19.25
N GLY A 419 1.39 22.05 19.40
CA GLY A 419 0.46 21.99 18.26
C GLY A 419 0.41 20.58 17.62
N LEU A 420 0.86 20.47 16.36
CA LEU A 420 0.96 19.21 15.61
C LEU A 420 2.41 18.74 15.42
N ASP A 421 3.36 19.34 16.13
CA ASP A 421 4.72 18.84 16.23
C ASP A 421 4.86 17.98 17.50
N ILE A 422 5.61 16.89 17.38
CA ILE A 422 5.84 15.94 18.47
C ILE A 422 7.29 15.47 18.52
N SER A 423 7.80 15.31 19.72
CA SER A 423 9.08 14.65 20.01
C SER A 423 8.84 13.53 21.00
N TYR A 424 9.27 12.35 20.65
CA TYR A 424 9.17 11.14 21.46
C TYR A 424 10.54 10.55 21.72
N GLU A 425 10.89 10.41 22.99
CA GLU A 425 12.11 9.73 23.42
C GLU A 425 11.88 8.22 23.44
N SER A 426 11.88 7.61 22.23
CA SER A 426 11.66 6.16 22.11
C SER A 426 12.78 5.40 22.81
N PRO A 427 12.46 4.50 23.75
CA PRO A 427 13.48 3.70 24.43
C PRO A 427 14.24 2.75 23.48
N SER A 428 13.67 2.41 22.31
CA SER A 428 14.33 1.53 21.32
C SER A 428 15.04 2.30 20.21
N GLU A 429 14.45 3.38 19.69
CA GLU A 429 14.98 4.14 18.54
C GLU A 429 15.68 5.46 18.95
N GLY A 430 15.55 5.91 20.22
CA GLY A 430 15.99 7.24 20.66
C GLY A 430 15.00 8.33 20.26
N THR A 431 15.43 9.60 20.26
CA THR A 431 14.55 10.72 19.94
C THR A 431 14.01 10.62 18.52
N VAL A 432 12.68 10.57 18.38
CA VAL A 432 11.95 10.62 17.10
C VAL A 432 11.07 11.85 17.13
N SER A 433 11.31 12.81 16.24
CA SER A 433 10.52 14.05 16.14
C SER A 433 9.89 14.17 14.75
N TYR A 434 8.62 14.56 14.72
CA TYR A 434 7.85 14.73 13.50
C TYR A 434 6.71 15.73 13.70
N GLY A 435 6.27 16.40 12.65
CA GLY A 435 5.15 17.34 12.75
C GLY A 435 4.31 17.38 11.49
N TRP A 436 3.22 18.17 11.50
CA TRP A 436 2.37 18.30 10.31
C TRP A 436 3.13 18.93 9.13
N ASP A 437 4.00 19.89 9.42
CA ASP A 437 4.82 20.57 8.41
C ASP A 437 6.33 20.39 8.66
N SER A 438 6.72 19.77 9.78
CA SER A 438 8.12 19.51 10.13
C SER A 438 8.62 18.19 9.56
N PRO A 439 9.91 18.08 9.17
CA PRO A 439 10.52 16.81 8.74
C PRO A 439 10.54 15.74 9.82
N LEU A 440 10.78 14.50 9.43
CA LEU A 440 11.10 13.42 10.38
C LEU A 440 12.56 13.52 10.81
N TYR A 441 12.80 13.62 12.10
CA TYR A 441 14.14 13.48 12.68
C TYR A 441 14.24 12.25 13.55
N VAL A 442 15.33 11.52 13.44
CA VAL A 442 15.68 10.39 14.30
C VAL A 442 17.07 10.64 14.88
N LYS A 443 17.18 10.75 16.20
CA LYS A 443 18.45 11.11 16.89
C LYS A 443 19.08 12.40 16.33
N GLY A 444 18.24 13.39 16.05
CA GLY A 444 18.65 14.68 15.49
C GLY A 444 19.03 14.67 14.00
N LYS A 445 18.98 13.52 13.32
CA LYS A 445 19.23 13.42 11.89
C LYS A 445 17.93 13.41 11.11
N GLU A 446 17.84 14.28 10.09
CA GLU A 446 16.71 14.28 9.18
C GLU A 446 16.66 13.00 8.34
N MET A 447 15.48 12.38 8.28
CA MET A 447 15.23 11.16 7.55
C MET A 447 14.42 11.45 6.30
N PRO A 448 14.80 10.89 5.14
CA PRO A 448 14.02 11.07 3.92
C PRO A 448 12.66 10.36 4.04
N LEU A 449 11.62 11.01 3.52
CA LEU A 449 10.27 10.45 3.39
C LEU A 449 9.98 9.97 1.96
N ARG A 450 10.90 10.25 1.02
CA ARG A 450 10.84 9.79 -0.37
C ARG A 450 12.08 8.97 -0.69
N TRP A 451 11.87 7.71 -1.09
CA TRP A 451 12.96 6.78 -1.36
C TRP A 451 13.55 6.99 -2.77
N GLN A 452 14.87 6.80 -2.90
CA GLN A 452 15.57 6.82 -4.19
C GLN A 452 15.44 5.50 -4.94
N TYR A 453 15.16 4.41 -4.23
CA TYR A 453 15.13 3.06 -4.75
C TYR A 453 13.71 2.53 -4.82
N ARG A 454 13.43 1.71 -5.85
CA ARG A 454 12.22 0.90 -5.89
C ARG A 454 12.22 -0.15 -4.78
N TYR A 455 13.38 -0.78 -4.58
CA TYR A 455 13.66 -1.69 -3.48
C TYR A 455 14.96 -1.29 -2.82
N ASP A 456 14.98 -1.19 -1.51
CA ASP A 456 16.16 -1.04 -0.66
C ASP A 456 15.97 -1.91 0.58
N ASN A 457 16.49 -3.14 0.50
CA ASN A 457 16.40 -4.14 1.55
C ASN A 457 17.60 -5.12 1.43
N PRO A 458 17.81 -6.04 2.39
CA PRO A 458 18.95 -6.95 2.38
C PRO A 458 19.04 -7.86 1.15
N TYR A 459 17.95 -8.07 0.42
CA TYR A 459 17.87 -9.00 -0.72
C TYR A 459 17.92 -8.29 -2.07
N CYS A 460 17.61 -7.01 -2.11
CA CYS A 460 17.51 -6.25 -3.35
C CYS A 460 17.76 -4.76 -3.11
N LYS A 461 18.65 -4.19 -3.92
CA LYS A 461 18.83 -2.73 -4.01
C LYS A 461 18.72 -2.31 -5.47
N ALA A 462 17.51 -1.93 -5.88
CA ALA A 462 17.21 -1.55 -7.26
C ALA A 462 16.80 -0.07 -7.33
N PRO A 463 17.42 0.76 -8.19
CA PRO A 463 16.99 2.13 -8.40
C PRO A 463 15.53 2.22 -8.84
N PHE A 464 14.87 3.30 -8.45
CA PHE A 464 13.53 3.59 -8.99
C PHE A 464 13.60 3.75 -10.51
N ASN A 465 12.59 3.25 -11.22
CA ASN A 465 12.56 3.24 -12.69
C ASN A 465 13.57 2.27 -13.37
N SER A 466 14.14 1.32 -12.63
CA SER A 466 15.07 0.35 -13.21
C SER A 466 14.37 -0.65 -14.14
N THR A 467 15.05 -1.01 -15.24
CA THR A 467 14.66 -2.12 -16.14
C THR A 467 15.40 -3.42 -15.83
N CYS A 468 16.24 -3.42 -14.79
CA CYS A 468 16.97 -4.60 -14.31
C CYS A 468 16.90 -4.66 -12.79
N ILE A 469 16.42 -5.76 -12.25
CA ILE A 469 16.26 -5.99 -10.81
C ILE A 469 16.96 -7.29 -10.47
N GLU A 470 17.87 -7.22 -9.49
CA GLU A 470 18.61 -8.36 -8.97
C GLU A 470 18.12 -8.67 -7.56
N ILE A 471 17.81 -9.95 -7.30
CA ILE A 471 17.40 -10.44 -5.99
C ILE A 471 18.40 -11.51 -5.57
N GLU A 472 18.98 -11.35 -4.40
CA GLU A 472 20.01 -12.25 -3.87
C GLU A 472 19.69 -12.68 -2.44
N LYS A 473 19.90 -13.97 -2.14
CA LYS A 473 19.82 -14.53 -0.78
C LYS A 473 20.71 -15.77 -0.68
N ASP A 474 21.50 -15.85 0.37
CA ASP A 474 22.32 -17.02 0.70
C ASP A 474 23.22 -17.50 -0.46
N GLY A 475 23.76 -16.56 -1.27
CA GLY A 475 24.59 -16.85 -2.43
C GLY A 475 23.82 -17.26 -3.70
N GLU A 476 22.50 -17.44 -3.62
CA GLU A 476 21.65 -17.62 -4.81
C GLU A 476 21.21 -16.24 -5.34
N LYS A 477 21.10 -16.13 -6.67
CA LYS A 477 20.76 -14.87 -7.33
C LYS A 477 19.84 -15.09 -8.51
N ILE A 478 18.83 -14.23 -8.66
CA ILE A 478 18.06 -14.10 -9.90
C ILE A 478 18.19 -12.68 -10.43
N ILE A 479 18.22 -12.56 -11.76
CA ILE A 479 18.31 -11.28 -12.48
C ILE A 479 17.12 -11.18 -13.40
N LEU A 480 16.21 -10.27 -13.09
CA LEU A 480 15.07 -9.92 -13.93
C LEU A 480 15.46 -8.72 -14.79
N ASN A 481 15.59 -8.92 -16.10
CA ASN A 481 15.98 -7.87 -17.04
C ASN A 481 14.91 -7.70 -18.12
N TYR A 482 14.14 -6.61 -18.00
CA TYR A 482 13.00 -6.34 -18.89
C TYR A 482 13.41 -6.19 -20.36
N ASN A 483 14.64 -5.76 -20.64
CA ASN A 483 15.15 -5.59 -22.00
C ASN A 483 15.57 -6.91 -22.66
N LYS A 484 15.51 -8.03 -21.93
CA LYS A 484 15.81 -9.37 -22.45
C LYS A 484 14.53 -10.21 -22.52
N THR A 485 14.48 -11.14 -23.47
CA THR A 485 13.33 -12.05 -23.65
C THR A 485 13.38 -13.26 -22.70
N LYS A 486 14.52 -13.50 -22.03
CA LYS A 486 14.66 -14.63 -21.09
C LYS A 486 14.45 -14.15 -19.64
N ARG A 487 13.59 -14.87 -18.95
CA ARG A 487 13.36 -14.82 -17.49
C ARG A 487 14.51 -15.50 -16.76
#